data_9ffcc1da691eac46dda0a2f97a238b2f
#
_entry.id   9ffcc1da691eac46dda0a2f97a238b2f
#
_cell.length_a   1.000
_cell.length_b   1.000
_cell.length_c   1.000
_cell.angle_alpha   90.00
_cell.angle_beta   90.00
_cell.angle_gamma   90.00
#
_symmetry.space_group_name_H-M   'P 1'
#
loop_
_entity.id
_entity.type
_entity.pdbx_description
1 polymer ?
#
loop_
_entity_poly.entity_id
_entity_poly.type
_entity_poly.pdbx_seq_one_letter_code
_entity_poly.pdbx_strand_id
1 'polypeptide(L)'
;MAETIEMPSCFKPEQEGARYGSLEELKELLLLKRIVKWDKDFLLLEDGTKVTVEMSESDCCAYAGGEFKDVKLDAVITDVKIGEQVTEKIGGGTTESKNTVTIYHNQNPIALAECEANDGNGGYYYSVASIVIGKIHFPVVEA
;
A
#
# COMPACT_ATOMS: atom_id res chain seq x y z
N MET A 1 -5.18 -1.95 -19.42
CA MET A 1 -4.98 -2.56 -19.27
C MET A 1 -4.30 -3.16 -18.81
N ALA A 2 -4.51 -3.28 -18.39
CA ALA A 2 -3.62 -3.75 -17.81
C ALA A 2 -3.18 -4.89 -18.22
N GLU A 3 -2.47 -4.91 -18.52
CA GLU A 3 -1.98 -5.83 -18.88
C GLU A 3 -1.87 -6.82 -18.08
N THR A 4 -1.92 -7.81 -18.36
CA THR A 4 -1.83 -8.88 -17.58
C THR A 4 -0.50 -9.03 -17.16
N ILE A 5 -0.33 -8.89 -15.90
CA ILE A 5 0.94 -9.07 -15.34
C ILE A 5 1.05 -10.50 -14.98
N GLU A 6 2.14 -11.09 -15.41
CA GLU A 6 2.39 -12.42 -15.00
C GLU A 6 2.72 -12.44 -13.56
N MET A 7 1.93 -13.06 -12.76
CA MET A 7 2.14 -13.12 -11.34
C MET A 7 3.17 -14.15 -10.97
N PRO A 8 3.98 -13.87 -9.97
CA PRO A 8 4.89 -14.87 -9.43
C PRO A 8 4.16 -16.09 -8.96
N SER A 9 4.82 -17.20 -8.96
CA SER A 9 4.18 -18.47 -8.75
C SER A 9 3.59 -18.66 -7.38
N CYS A 10 4.12 -18.00 -6.36
CA CYS A 10 3.75 -18.32 -4.99
C CYS A 10 2.66 -17.45 -4.41
N PHE A 11 2.37 -16.34 -5.05
CA PHE A 11 1.35 -15.44 -4.53
C PHE A 11 0.74 -14.61 -5.62
N LYS A 12 -0.56 -14.43 -5.54
CA LYS A 12 -1.32 -13.54 -6.41
C LYS A 12 -2.46 -12.96 -5.60
N PRO A 13 -2.95 -11.79 -5.97
CA PRO A 13 -4.21 -11.33 -5.40
C PRO A 13 -5.27 -12.37 -5.69
N GLU A 14 -5.95 -12.83 -4.65
CA GLU A 14 -6.89 -13.93 -4.83
C GLU A 14 -8.23 -13.48 -5.32
N GLN A 15 -8.54 -12.22 -5.14
CA GLN A 15 -9.84 -11.71 -5.47
C GLN A 15 -9.99 -11.57 -6.96
N GLU A 16 -11.01 -12.19 -7.50
CA GLU A 16 -11.27 -12.11 -8.93
C GLU A 16 -11.56 -10.67 -9.31
N GLY A 17 -10.93 -10.21 -10.39
CA GLY A 17 -11.12 -8.83 -10.82
C GLY A 17 -10.18 -7.84 -10.17
N ALA A 18 -9.25 -8.30 -9.33
CA ALA A 18 -8.28 -7.41 -8.72
C ALA A 18 -7.38 -6.80 -9.80
N ARG A 19 -7.04 -5.53 -9.63
CA ARG A 19 -6.20 -4.83 -10.59
C ARG A 19 -5.40 -3.74 -9.88
N TYR A 20 -4.40 -3.22 -10.55
CA TYR A 20 -3.65 -2.07 -10.06
C TYR A 20 -4.31 -0.77 -10.48
N GLY A 21 -4.21 0.24 -9.65
CA GLY A 21 -4.73 1.57 -9.93
C GLY A 21 -3.65 2.63 -9.83
N SER A 22 -3.94 3.83 -10.32
CA SER A 22 -3.02 4.94 -10.31
C SER A 22 -3.21 5.83 -9.08
N LEU A 23 -2.24 6.72 -8.85
CA LEU A 23 -2.36 7.67 -7.75
C LEU A 23 -3.58 8.56 -7.92
N GLU A 24 -3.89 8.96 -9.15
CA GLU A 24 -5.07 9.77 -9.41
C GLU A 24 -6.34 9.06 -9.00
N GLU A 25 -6.42 7.78 -9.30
CA GLU A 25 -7.58 6.99 -8.92
C GLU A 25 -7.67 6.84 -7.40
N LEU A 26 -6.54 6.65 -6.75
CA LEU A 26 -6.51 6.58 -5.29
C LEU A 26 -7.04 7.87 -4.69
N LYS A 27 -6.61 9.01 -5.23
CA LYS A 27 -7.11 10.30 -4.75
C LYS A 27 -8.60 10.44 -4.94
N GLU A 28 -9.11 10.00 -6.10
CA GLU A 28 -10.55 10.09 -6.34
C GLU A 28 -11.36 9.31 -5.32
N LEU A 29 -10.82 8.20 -4.87
CA LEU A 29 -11.54 7.37 -3.90
C LEU A 29 -11.46 7.91 -2.48
N LEU A 30 -10.45 8.71 -2.17
CA LEU A 30 -10.22 9.18 -0.80
C LEU A 30 -10.62 10.62 -0.57
N LEU A 31 -10.50 11.49 -1.57
CA LEU A 31 -10.67 12.92 -1.37
C LEU A 31 -12.09 13.26 -0.89
N LEU A 32 -12.16 14.22 0.00
CA LEU A 32 -13.38 14.78 0.55
C LEU A 32 -14.15 13.82 1.46
N LYS A 33 -13.50 12.78 1.92
CA LYS A 33 -14.07 11.83 2.88
C LYS A 33 -13.33 11.95 4.20
N ARG A 34 -13.94 11.43 5.27
CA ARG A 34 -13.35 11.45 6.59
C ARG A 34 -13.06 10.04 7.06
N ILE A 35 -11.98 9.89 7.83
CA ILE A 35 -11.67 8.63 8.48
C ILE A 35 -12.45 8.60 9.77
N VAL A 36 -13.27 7.58 9.98
CA VAL A 36 -14.14 7.51 11.17
C VAL A 36 -13.71 6.41 12.13
N LYS A 37 -12.86 5.48 11.68
CA LYS A 37 -12.39 4.40 12.54
C LYS A 37 -11.10 3.87 11.95
N TRP A 38 -10.19 3.37 12.81
CA TRP A 38 -8.96 2.80 12.28
C TRP A 38 -8.30 1.87 13.29
N ASP A 39 -7.43 1.01 12.79
CA ASP A 39 -6.39 0.40 13.59
C ASP A 39 -5.17 0.25 12.67
N LYS A 40 -4.15 -0.47 13.12
CA LYS A 40 -2.94 -0.55 12.31
C LYS A 40 -3.16 -1.25 10.98
N ASP A 41 -4.23 -2.00 10.84
CA ASP A 41 -4.48 -2.78 9.62
C ASP A 41 -5.48 -2.14 8.67
N PHE A 42 -6.25 -1.16 9.10
CA PHE A 42 -7.24 -0.55 8.20
C PHE A 42 -7.61 0.87 8.59
N LEU A 43 -8.13 1.58 7.60
CA LEU A 43 -8.87 2.82 7.81
C LEU A 43 -10.30 2.58 7.32
N LEU A 44 -11.27 3.09 8.06
CA LEU A 44 -12.67 3.05 7.63
C LEU A 44 -13.14 4.48 7.40
N LEU A 45 -13.65 4.74 6.20
CA LEU A 45 -14.12 6.07 5.84
C LEU A 45 -15.62 6.18 6.11
N GLU A 46 -16.10 7.42 6.16
CA GLU A 46 -17.50 7.69 6.55
C GLU A 46 -18.52 7.07 5.60
N ASP A 47 -18.15 6.81 4.36
CA ASP A 47 -19.06 6.19 3.39
C ASP A 47 -18.96 4.67 3.36
N GLY A 48 -18.23 4.08 4.30
CA GLY A 48 -18.06 2.64 4.36
C GLY A 48 -16.85 2.10 3.62
N THR A 49 -16.10 2.95 2.93
CA THR A 49 -14.91 2.52 2.22
C THR A 49 -13.87 2.04 3.22
N LYS A 50 -13.30 0.87 2.98
CA LYS A 50 -12.26 0.31 3.83
C LYS A 50 -10.95 0.34 3.07
N VAL A 51 -9.90 0.84 3.72
CA VAL A 51 -8.57 0.98 3.13
C VAL A 51 -7.62 0.11 3.92
N THR A 52 -6.88 -0.76 3.23
CA THR A 52 -5.93 -1.67 3.88
C THR A 52 -4.57 -1.57 3.21
N VAL A 53 -3.55 -2.17 3.83
CA VAL A 53 -2.25 -2.37 3.20
C VAL A 53 -2.08 -3.88 3.06
N GLU A 54 -1.79 -4.34 1.84
CA GLU A 54 -1.70 -5.76 1.58
C GLU A 54 -0.54 -6.07 0.66
N MET A 55 -0.10 -7.31 0.72
CA MET A 55 0.91 -7.80 -0.20
C MET A 55 0.19 -8.18 -1.49
N SER A 56 0.49 -7.44 -2.56
CA SER A 56 -0.17 -7.67 -3.84
C SER A 56 0.47 -8.81 -4.60
N GLU A 57 1.79 -8.92 -4.51
CA GLU A 57 2.54 -9.93 -5.21
C GLU A 57 3.71 -10.37 -4.34
N SER A 58 4.05 -11.64 -4.43
CA SER A 58 5.21 -12.16 -3.72
C SER A 58 5.66 -13.44 -4.36
N ASP A 59 6.96 -13.55 -4.56
CA ASP A 59 7.56 -14.84 -4.80
C ASP A 59 7.66 -15.55 -3.47
N CYS A 60 7.98 -16.83 -3.54
CA CYS A 60 7.94 -17.74 -2.43
C CYS A 60 8.53 -17.26 -1.12
N CYS A 61 9.64 -16.55 -1.14
CA CYS A 61 10.38 -16.22 0.07
C CYS A 61 10.48 -14.74 0.34
N ALA A 62 9.74 -13.93 -0.43
CA ALA A 62 9.72 -12.50 -0.24
C ALA A 62 8.49 -12.09 0.57
N TYR A 63 8.53 -10.90 1.12
CA TYR A 63 7.43 -10.41 1.94
C TYR A 63 7.22 -8.92 1.70
N ALA A 64 5.98 -8.51 1.75
CA ALA A 64 5.62 -7.11 1.70
C ALA A 64 4.42 -6.86 2.59
N GLY A 65 4.35 -5.68 3.17
CA GLY A 65 3.22 -5.33 4.04
C GLY A 65 3.39 -3.93 4.56
N GLY A 66 2.59 -3.58 5.55
CA GLY A 66 2.67 -2.27 6.15
C GLY A 66 1.58 -2.07 7.17
N GLU A 67 1.56 -0.87 7.75
CA GLU A 67 0.55 -0.56 8.74
C GLU A 67 0.26 0.92 8.75
N PHE A 68 -0.91 1.27 9.25
CA PHE A 68 -1.33 2.65 9.44
C PHE A 68 -0.91 3.13 10.82
N LYS A 69 -0.59 4.43 10.92
CA LYS A 69 -0.26 5.02 12.20
C LYS A 69 -0.55 6.51 12.18
N ASP A 70 -0.55 7.11 13.37
CA ASP A 70 -0.72 8.56 13.54
C ASP A 70 -1.98 9.07 12.88
N VAL A 71 -3.08 8.31 13.06
CA VAL A 71 -4.34 8.62 12.40
C VAL A 71 -5.15 9.59 13.25
N LYS A 72 -5.67 10.63 12.60
CA LYS A 72 -6.58 11.59 13.22
C LYS A 72 -7.94 11.43 12.57
N LEU A 73 -8.95 11.28 13.41
CA LEU A 73 -10.30 11.03 12.93
C LEU A 73 -11.02 12.31 12.59
N ASP A 74 -12.02 12.19 11.73
CA ASP A 74 -13.03 13.21 11.45
C ASP A 74 -12.52 14.43 10.67
N ALA A 75 -11.32 14.41 10.17
CA ALA A 75 -10.82 15.45 9.30
C ALA A 75 -11.01 15.05 7.85
N VAL A 76 -11.42 16.00 7.03
CA VAL A 76 -11.66 15.75 5.60
C VAL A 76 -10.32 15.54 4.88
N ILE A 77 -10.24 14.49 4.10
CA ILE A 77 -9.05 14.21 3.31
C ILE A 77 -8.99 15.18 2.14
N THR A 78 -7.91 15.94 2.03
CA THR A 78 -7.76 16.90 0.94
C THR A 78 -6.62 16.56 0.00
N ASP A 79 -5.72 15.66 0.38
CA ASP A 79 -4.65 15.23 -0.51
C ASP A 79 -4.07 13.92 -0.03
N VAL A 80 -3.40 13.22 -0.94
CA VAL A 80 -2.70 11.96 -0.66
C VAL A 80 -1.40 12.00 -1.42
N LYS A 81 -0.30 11.68 -0.76
CA LYS A 81 1.00 11.64 -1.41
C LYS A 81 1.69 10.32 -1.12
N ILE A 82 2.31 9.77 -2.15
CA ILE A 82 3.16 8.59 -2.00
C ILE A 82 4.59 9.10 -2.03
N GLY A 83 5.38 8.73 -1.02
CA GLY A 83 6.75 9.19 -0.92
C GLY A 83 7.66 8.49 -1.91
N GLU A 84 8.95 8.67 -1.72
CA GLU A 84 9.95 8.03 -2.55
C GLU A 84 10.47 6.80 -1.85
N GLN A 85 10.59 5.72 -2.60
CA GLN A 85 11.03 4.45 -2.06
C GLN A 85 12.51 4.54 -1.64
N VAL A 86 12.80 4.05 -0.44
CA VAL A 86 14.15 3.96 0.05
C VAL A 86 14.51 2.47 0.09
N THR A 87 15.63 2.13 -0.54
CA THR A 87 16.05 0.74 -0.69
C THR A 87 17.42 0.56 -0.06
N GLU A 88 17.59 -0.52 0.71
CA GLU A 88 18.87 -0.80 1.32
C GLU A 88 19.07 -2.30 1.47
N LYS A 89 20.33 -2.69 1.57
CA LYS A 89 20.67 -4.09 1.77
C LYS A 89 20.68 -4.38 3.25
N ILE A 90 20.04 -5.48 3.64
CA ILE A 90 19.88 -5.81 5.06
C ILE A 90 20.63 -7.08 5.44
N GLY A 91 21.44 -7.64 4.55
CA GLY A 91 22.26 -8.80 4.88
C GLY A 91 21.82 -10.03 4.11
N GLY A 92 22.74 -10.97 3.94
CA GLY A 92 22.41 -12.20 3.23
C GLY A 92 22.02 -12.02 1.79
N GLY A 93 22.36 -10.87 1.21
CA GLY A 93 21.97 -10.59 -0.17
C GLY A 93 20.57 -10.03 -0.30
N THR A 94 19.83 -9.89 0.80
CA THR A 94 18.46 -9.40 0.76
C THR A 94 18.42 -7.89 0.69
N THR A 95 17.51 -7.38 -0.13
CA THR A 95 17.25 -5.95 -0.23
C THR A 95 15.87 -5.65 0.34
N GLU A 96 15.79 -4.60 1.12
CA GLU A 96 14.51 -4.14 1.68
C GLU A 96 14.22 -2.74 1.20
N SER A 97 12.98 -2.52 0.79
CA SER A 97 12.52 -1.20 0.35
C SER A 97 11.41 -0.74 1.26
N LYS A 98 11.38 0.55 1.52
CA LYS A 98 10.34 1.16 2.37
C LYS A 98 9.80 2.40 1.70
N ASN A 99 8.53 2.67 1.94
CA ASN A 99 7.91 3.89 1.46
C ASN A 99 6.71 4.20 2.33
N THR A 100 6.27 5.45 2.30
CA THR A 100 5.17 5.93 3.13
C THR A 100 4.15 6.63 2.27
N VAL A 101 2.87 6.35 2.52
CA VAL A 101 1.77 7.12 1.96
C VAL A 101 1.30 8.05 3.06
N THR A 102 1.16 9.34 2.74
CA THR A 102 0.68 10.32 3.71
C THR A 102 -0.65 10.87 3.22
N ILE A 103 -1.64 10.85 4.12
CA ILE A 103 -2.97 11.39 3.85
C ILE A 103 -3.07 12.71 4.61
N TYR A 104 -3.54 13.75 3.92
CA TYR A 104 -3.53 15.11 4.46
C TYR A 104 -4.92 15.69 4.60
N HIS A 105 -5.08 16.54 5.61
CA HIS A 105 -6.15 17.52 5.70
C HIS A 105 -5.47 18.87 5.57
N ASN A 106 -5.73 19.58 4.46
CA ASN A 106 -5.00 20.80 4.12
C ASN A 106 -3.51 20.47 4.04
N GLN A 107 -2.70 21.00 4.92
CA GLN A 107 -1.27 20.69 4.90
C GLN A 107 -0.86 19.85 6.09
N ASN A 108 -1.82 19.32 6.83
CA ASN A 108 -1.53 18.56 8.04
C ASN A 108 -1.72 17.08 7.78
N PRO A 109 -0.69 16.26 8.06
CA PRO A 109 -0.86 14.81 7.94
C PRO A 109 -1.91 14.32 8.93
N ILE A 110 -2.84 13.48 8.45
CA ILE A 110 -3.86 12.90 9.31
C ILE A 110 -3.80 11.38 9.31
N ALA A 111 -2.96 10.78 8.49
CA ALA A 111 -2.72 9.34 8.54
C ALA A 111 -1.47 9.02 7.76
N LEU A 112 -0.73 8.03 8.23
CA LEU A 112 0.44 7.53 7.55
C LEU A 112 0.25 6.04 7.32
N ALA A 113 0.66 5.56 6.14
CA ALA A 113 0.75 4.13 5.87
C ALA A 113 2.23 3.85 5.62
N GLU A 114 2.87 3.13 6.54
CA GLU A 114 4.28 2.78 6.38
C GLU A 114 4.34 1.39 5.79
N CYS A 115 4.95 1.27 4.63
CA CYS A 115 4.98 0.04 3.87
C CYS A 115 6.41 -0.43 3.63
N GLU A 116 6.58 -1.74 3.52
CA GLU A 116 7.89 -2.31 3.27
C GLU A 116 7.75 -3.53 2.36
N ALA A 117 8.82 -3.84 1.66
CA ALA A 117 8.89 -5.01 0.80
C ALA A 117 10.32 -5.50 0.77
N ASN A 118 10.51 -6.83 0.67
CA ASN A 118 11.85 -7.36 0.52
C ASN A 118 11.89 -8.36 -0.62
N ASP A 119 13.10 -8.69 -1.06
CA ASP A 119 13.31 -9.61 -2.17
C ASP A 119 13.75 -11.00 -1.70
N GLY A 120 13.55 -11.29 -0.44
CA GLY A 120 13.76 -12.63 0.09
C GLY A 120 15.21 -12.99 0.26
N ASN A 121 15.44 -14.25 0.58
CA ASN A 121 16.79 -14.74 0.80
C ASN A 121 17.62 -14.65 -0.47
N GLY A 122 18.77 -14.00 -0.39
CA GLY A 122 19.69 -13.91 -1.51
C GLY A 122 19.31 -12.92 -2.57
N GLY A 123 18.19 -12.22 -2.41
CA GLY A 123 17.77 -11.20 -3.36
C GLY A 123 17.21 -11.75 -4.65
N TYR A 124 16.67 -12.96 -4.62
CA TYR A 124 16.16 -13.58 -5.84
C TYR A 124 14.66 -13.43 -6.04
N TYR A 125 13.97 -12.87 -5.08
CA TYR A 125 12.51 -12.89 -5.07
C TYR A 125 11.99 -11.48 -5.23
N TYR A 126 10.66 -11.35 -5.22
CA TYR A 126 10.03 -10.10 -5.55
C TYR A 126 8.77 -9.95 -4.73
N SER A 127 8.48 -8.75 -4.25
CA SER A 127 7.25 -8.50 -3.53
C SER A 127 6.79 -7.07 -3.74
N VAL A 128 5.49 -6.85 -3.58
CA VAL A 128 4.87 -5.54 -3.73
C VAL A 128 3.88 -5.34 -2.58
N ALA A 129 4.00 -4.22 -1.89
CA ALA A 129 3.01 -3.79 -0.91
C ALA A 129 2.17 -2.67 -1.50
N SER A 130 0.88 -2.73 -1.29
CA SER A 130 -0.05 -1.76 -1.88
C SER A 130 -1.07 -1.31 -0.86
N ILE A 131 -1.59 -0.10 -1.08
CA ILE A 131 -2.85 0.32 -0.46
C ILE A 131 -3.94 -0.37 -1.27
N VAL A 132 -4.92 -0.95 -0.59
CA VAL A 132 -5.98 -1.70 -1.27
C VAL A 132 -7.34 -1.14 -0.88
N ILE A 133 -8.16 -0.86 -1.89
CA ILE A 133 -9.53 -0.42 -1.71
C ILE A 133 -10.39 -1.29 -2.63
N GLY A 134 -11.23 -2.13 -2.02
CA GLY A 134 -12.01 -3.08 -2.81
C GLY A 134 -11.11 -4.02 -3.56
N LYS A 135 -11.20 -4.02 -4.87
CA LYS A 135 -10.39 -4.89 -5.72
C LYS A 135 -9.20 -4.16 -6.35
N ILE A 136 -8.98 -2.91 -5.97
CA ILE A 136 -7.95 -2.09 -6.60
C ILE A 136 -6.76 -2.00 -5.67
N HIS A 137 -5.58 -2.31 -6.19
CA HIS A 137 -4.32 -2.26 -5.47
C HIS A 137 -3.51 -1.08 -5.99
N PHE A 138 -3.08 -0.21 -5.08
CA PHE A 138 -2.29 0.97 -5.44
C PHE A 138 -0.88 0.74 -4.92
N PRO A 139 0.06 0.36 -5.81
CA PRO A 139 1.40 -0.02 -5.36
C PRO A 139 2.11 1.12 -4.65
N VAL A 140 2.75 0.81 -3.54
CA VAL A 140 3.48 1.78 -2.74
C VAL A 140 4.97 1.48 -2.76
N VAL A 141 5.34 0.23 -2.61
CA VAL A 141 6.74 -0.15 -2.52
C VAL A 141 6.93 -1.56 -3.08
N GLU A 142 8.08 -1.76 -3.71
CA GLU A 142 8.42 -3.07 -4.23
C GLU A 142 9.89 -3.35 -4.04
N ALA A 143 10.23 -4.60 -3.99
CA ALA A 143 11.62 -5.01 -3.88
C ALA A 143 11.92 -6.19 -4.78
#